data_1e1ec60cb7ec0e88f6eddbdfe2204a58
#
_entry.id   1e1ec60cb7ec0e88f6eddbdfe2204a58
#
_cell.length_a   1.000
_cell.length_b   1.000
_cell.length_c   1.000
_cell.angle_alpha   90.00
_cell.angle_beta   90.00
_cell.angle_gamma   90.00
#
_symmetry.space_group_name_H-M   'P 1'
#
loop_
_entity.id
_entity.type
_entity.pdbx_description
1 polymer ?
#
loop_
_entity_poly.entity_id
_entity_poly.type
_entity_poly.pdbx_seq_one_letter_code
_entity_poly.pdbx_strand_id
1 'polypeptide(L)'
;MRVLFHPDFPKEVRKFESDYALVSQGLAARFRSEIDEAIKSITLSPNSAGHFLNLGSAVVRELRRRNLRAFPFFILYGVTGDRLIIGAVIASRSD
;
A
#
# COMPACT_ATOMS: atom_id res chain seq x y z
N MET A 1 -11.54 -9.55 10.64
CA MET A 1 -11.50 -9.09 9.24
C MET A 1 -10.44 -9.87 8.50
N ARG A 2 -10.78 -10.43 7.36
CA ARG A 2 -9.82 -11.18 6.55
C ARG A 2 -8.98 -10.22 5.73
N VAL A 3 -7.68 -10.42 5.73
CA VAL A 3 -6.74 -9.61 4.95
C VAL A 3 -6.31 -10.42 3.73
N LEU A 4 -6.58 -9.88 2.56
CA LEU A 4 -6.21 -10.49 1.29
C LEU A 4 -5.31 -9.54 0.53
N PHE A 5 -4.35 -10.11 -0.19
CA PHE A 5 -3.43 -9.34 -1.02
C PHE A 5 -3.68 -9.65 -2.48
N HIS A 6 -3.77 -8.61 -3.30
CA HIS A 6 -3.77 -8.82 -4.75
C HIS A 6 -2.47 -9.52 -5.13
N PRO A 7 -2.52 -10.50 -6.04
CA PRO A 7 -1.32 -11.27 -6.40
C PRO A 7 -0.15 -10.43 -6.89
N ASP A 8 -0.41 -9.28 -7.48
CA ASP A 8 0.65 -8.43 -8.00
C ASP A 8 1.30 -7.57 -6.92
N PHE A 9 0.67 -7.42 -5.75
CA PHE A 9 1.20 -6.54 -4.70
C PHE A 9 2.60 -6.95 -4.24
N PRO A 10 2.85 -8.21 -3.87
CA PRO A 10 4.20 -8.61 -3.46
C PRO A 10 5.23 -8.43 -4.58
N LYS A 11 4.83 -8.63 -5.82
CA LYS A 11 5.72 -8.46 -6.97
C LYS A 11 6.13 -6.99 -7.12
N GLU A 12 5.18 -6.09 -6.95
CA GLU A 12 5.44 -4.64 -7.03
C GLU A 12 6.39 -4.21 -5.91
N VAL A 13 6.15 -4.68 -4.69
CA VAL A 13 7.01 -4.36 -3.56
C VAL A 13 8.44 -4.82 -3.85
N ARG A 14 8.62 -6.06 -4.31
CA ARG A 14 9.94 -6.60 -4.62
C ARG A 14 10.64 -5.80 -5.73
N LYS A 15 9.88 -5.38 -6.73
CA LYS A 15 10.45 -4.60 -7.83
C LYS A 15 11.00 -3.27 -7.33
N PHE A 16 10.22 -2.53 -6.56
CA PHE A 16 10.67 -1.24 -6.04
C PHE A 16 11.78 -1.40 -5.02
N GLU A 17 11.71 -2.42 -4.20
CA GLU A 17 12.79 -2.73 -3.25
C GLU A 17 14.10 -3.01 -3.98
N SER A 18 14.03 -3.78 -5.07
CA SER A 18 15.20 -4.08 -5.90
C SER A 18 15.79 -2.83 -6.54
N ASP A 19 14.92 -1.93 -7.01
CA ASP A 19 15.38 -0.66 -7.57
C ASP A 19 16.16 0.15 -6.54
N TYR A 20 15.66 0.22 -5.30
CA TYR A 20 16.37 0.93 -4.24
C TYR A 20 17.68 0.23 -3.86
N ALA A 21 17.72 -1.10 -3.93
CA ALA A 21 18.92 -1.86 -3.60
C ALA A 21 20.05 -1.56 -4.58
N LEU A 22 19.75 -1.13 -5.80
CA LEU A 22 20.76 -0.70 -6.75
C LEU A 22 21.47 0.59 -6.29
N VAL A 23 20.80 1.38 -5.47
CA VAL A 23 21.37 2.59 -4.89
C VAL A 23 22.08 2.25 -3.56
N SER A 24 21.40 1.58 -2.67
CA SER A 24 21.94 1.22 -1.35
C SER A 24 21.06 0.15 -0.70
N GLN A 25 21.70 -0.82 -0.05
CA GLN A 25 20.98 -1.85 0.67
C GLN A 25 20.20 -1.27 1.87
N GLY A 26 20.77 -0.26 2.50
CA GLY A 26 20.08 0.41 3.61
C GLY A 26 18.80 1.10 3.15
N LEU A 27 18.82 1.67 1.96
CA LEU A 27 17.65 2.33 1.41
C LEU A 27 16.55 1.32 1.09
N ALA A 28 16.92 0.19 0.51
CA ALA A 28 15.97 -0.90 0.24
C ALA A 28 15.34 -1.42 1.53
N ALA A 29 16.14 -1.59 2.58
CA ALA A 29 15.65 -2.06 3.88
C ALA A 29 14.66 -1.06 4.48
N ARG A 30 14.94 0.22 4.37
CA ARG A 30 14.05 1.27 4.89
C ARG A 30 12.73 1.30 4.12
N PHE A 31 12.78 1.14 2.80
CA PHE A 31 11.57 1.07 1.99
C PHE A 31 10.70 -0.10 2.43
N ARG A 32 11.30 -1.30 2.56
CA ARG A 32 10.56 -2.48 2.97
C ARG A 32 9.96 -2.32 4.36
N SER A 33 10.72 -1.72 5.28
CA SER A 33 10.24 -1.47 6.64
C SER A 33 9.02 -0.55 6.62
N GLU A 34 9.03 0.49 5.80
CA GLU A 34 7.91 1.41 5.71
C GLU A 34 6.68 0.76 5.08
N ILE A 35 6.87 -0.12 4.10
CA ILE A 35 5.77 -0.92 3.53
C ILE A 35 5.15 -1.78 4.63
N ASP A 36 5.96 -2.48 5.41
CA ASP A 36 5.46 -3.36 6.46
C ASP A 36 4.72 -2.59 7.55
N GLU A 37 5.22 -1.43 7.93
CA GLU A 37 4.53 -0.55 8.89
C GLU A 37 3.19 -0.06 8.36
N ALA A 38 3.14 0.30 7.08
CA ALA A 38 1.90 0.78 6.47
C ALA A 38 0.86 -0.33 6.42
N ILE A 39 1.27 -1.55 6.06
CA ILE A 39 0.36 -2.70 6.05
C ILE A 39 -0.18 -2.97 7.46
N LYS A 40 0.69 -2.91 8.46
CA LYS A 40 0.29 -3.10 9.84
C LYS A 40 -0.73 -2.05 10.28
N SER A 41 -0.47 -0.78 9.96
CA SER A 41 -1.38 0.31 10.25
C SER A 41 -2.75 0.12 9.61
N ILE A 42 -2.77 -0.25 8.33
CA ILE A 42 -4.00 -0.52 7.60
C ILE A 42 -4.77 -1.67 8.24
N THR A 43 -4.06 -2.74 8.60
CA THR A 43 -4.69 -3.93 9.19
C THR A 43 -5.31 -3.63 10.55
N LEU A 44 -4.65 -2.81 11.36
CA LEU A 44 -5.13 -2.46 12.69
C LEU A 44 -6.30 -1.48 12.65
N SER A 45 -6.31 -0.57 11.69
CA SER A 45 -7.34 0.49 11.63
C SER A 45 -7.66 0.81 10.17
N PRO A 46 -8.34 -0.09 9.47
CA PRO A 46 -8.58 0.10 8.03
C PRO A 46 -9.43 1.32 7.72
N ASN A 47 -10.30 1.73 8.63
CA ASN A 47 -11.20 2.85 8.39
C ASN A 47 -10.55 4.21 8.67
N SER A 48 -9.39 4.23 9.31
CA SER A 48 -8.73 5.48 9.68
C SER A 48 -7.28 5.55 9.25
N ALA A 49 -6.72 4.47 8.70
CA ALA A 49 -5.30 4.40 8.38
C ALA A 49 -4.92 5.18 7.12
N GLY A 50 -5.88 5.51 6.27
CA GLY A 50 -5.59 6.18 5.01
C GLY A 50 -6.69 7.14 4.60
N HIS A 51 -6.51 7.73 3.43
CA HIS A 51 -7.46 8.69 2.87
C HIS A 51 -8.49 7.98 2.01
N PHE A 52 -9.74 8.37 2.19
CA PHE A 52 -10.83 7.84 1.39
C PHE A 52 -10.73 8.35 -0.05
N LEU A 53 -10.88 7.44 -1.01
CA LEU A 53 -10.91 7.78 -2.42
C LEU A 53 -12.26 7.36 -2.98
N ASN A 54 -12.99 8.31 -3.56
CA ASN A 54 -14.23 8.00 -4.22
C ASN A 54 -14.00 7.95 -5.73
N LEU A 55 -13.88 6.75 -6.25
CA LEU A 55 -13.65 6.54 -7.68
C LEU A 55 -14.94 6.17 -8.43
N GLY A 56 -16.08 6.21 -7.75
CA GLY A 56 -17.35 5.88 -8.38
C GLY A 56 -17.53 4.42 -8.73
N SER A 57 -16.70 3.54 -8.19
CA SER A 57 -16.80 2.11 -8.44
C SER A 57 -18.00 1.51 -7.71
N ALA A 58 -18.79 0.70 -8.43
CA ALA A 58 -19.89 -0.04 -7.83
C ALA A 58 -19.40 -1.31 -7.12
N VAL A 59 -18.21 -1.79 -7.46
CA VAL A 59 -17.67 -3.05 -6.93
C VAL A 59 -16.94 -2.83 -5.62
N VAL A 60 -16.14 -1.75 -5.54
CA VAL A 60 -15.39 -1.41 -4.34
C VAL A 60 -15.93 -0.08 -3.84
N ARG A 61 -16.70 -0.13 -2.76
CA ARG A 61 -17.35 1.06 -2.21
C ARG A 61 -16.41 1.94 -1.41
N GLU A 62 -15.48 1.31 -0.71
CA GLU A 62 -14.51 2.03 0.10
C GLU A 62 -13.12 1.71 -0.40
N LEU A 63 -12.60 2.62 -1.20
CA LEU A 63 -11.24 2.56 -1.70
C LEU A 63 -10.43 3.65 -1.01
N ARG A 64 -9.28 3.28 -0.46
CA ARG A 64 -8.44 4.19 0.31
C ARG A 64 -7.00 4.08 -0.12
N ARG A 65 -6.24 5.13 0.17
CA ARG A 65 -4.80 5.13 -0.04
C ARG A 65 -4.08 5.48 1.25
N ARG A 66 -2.98 4.80 1.50
CA ARG A 66 -2.09 5.07 2.63
C ARG A 66 -0.74 5.51 2.07
N ASN A 67 -0.41 6.78 2.23
CA ASN A 67 0.86 7.31 1.76
C ASN A 67 2.00 6.81 2.64
N LEU A 68 3.14 6.49 2.03
CA LEU A 68 4.37 6.28 2.78
C LEU A 68 4.91 7.64 3.21
N ARG A 69 5.73 7.64 4.26
CA ARG A 69 6.23 8.89 4.83
C ARG A 69 7.49 9.39 4.12
N ALA A 70 8.46 8.51 3.96
CA ALA A 70 9.78 8.88 3.42
C ALA A 70 9.98 8.51 1.96
N PHE A 71 9.04 7.79 1.36
CA PHE A 71 9.15 7.32 -0.01
C PHE A 71 7.93 7.77 -0.83
N PRO A 72 8.13 8.10 -2.12
CA PRO A 72 7.04 8.64 -2.94
C PRO A 72 6.12 7.53 -3.47
N PHE A 73 5.49 6.82 -2.58
CA PHE A 73 4.56 5.74 -2.91
C PHE A 73 3.37 5.77 -1.98
N PHE A 74 2.29 5.16 -2.42
CA PHE A 74 1.15 4.88 -1.55
C PHE A 74 0.65 3.47 -1.78
N ILE A 75 -0.02 2.92 -0.77
CA ILE A 75 -0.67 1.62 -0.85
C ILE A 75 -2.14 1.86 -1.08
N LEU A 76 -2.67 1.25 -2.13
CA LEU A 76 -4.08 1.28 -2.45
C LEU A 76 -4.74 0.06 -1.82
N TYR A 77 -5.80 0.26 -1.05
CA TYR A 77 -6.50 -0.84 -0.41
C TYR A 77 -8.00 -0.55 -0.37
N GLY A 78 -8.78 -1.59 -0.16
CA GLY A 78 -10.22 -1.46 -0.09
C GLY A 78 -10.81 -2.33 1.01
N VAL A 79 -11.96 -1.91 1.52
CA VAL A 79 -12.72 -2.67 2.50
C VAL A 79 -14.04 -3.07 1.85
N THR A 80 -14.36 -4.35 1.94
CA THR A 80 -15.58 -4.91 1.36
C THR A 80 -16.14 -5.96 2.33
N GLY A 81 -17.27 -5.67 2.99
CA GLY A 81 -17.80 -6.53 4.02
C GLY A 81 -16.80 -6.69 5.16
N ASP A 82 -16.42 -7.94 5.44
CA ASP A 82 -15.43 -8.27 6.47
C ASP A 82 -14.03 -8.48 5.90
N ARG A 83 -13.79 -8.07 4.64
CA ARG A 83 -12.53 -8.30 3.96
C ARG A 83 -11.79 -6.99 3.77
N LEU A 84 -10.48 -7.06 4.00
CA LEU A 84 -9.54 -5.98 3.71
C LEU A 84 -8.66 -6.45 2.56
N ILE A 85 -8.68 -5.73 1.46
CA ILE A 85 -7.93 -6.12 0.27
C ILE A 85 -6.81 -5.10 0.06
N ILE A 86 -5.57 -5.56 0.16
CA ILE A 86 -4.39 -4.76 -0.17
C ILE A 86 -4.14 -4.92 -1.66
N GLY A 87 -4.35 -3.86 -2.43
CA GLY A 87 -4.42 -3.95 -3.88
C GLY A 87 -3.13 -3.68 -4.60
N ALA A 88 -2.48 -2.57 -4.30
CA ALA A 88 -1.34 -2.13 -5.09
C ALA A 88 -0.44 -1.19 -4.30
N VAL A 89 0.83 -1.14 -4.66
CA VAL A 89 1.73 -0.07 -4.27
C VAL A 89 2.02 0.76 -5.51
N ILE A 90 1.76 2.05 -5.43
CA ILE A 90 1.76 2.94 -6.58
C ILE A 90 2.67 4.12 -6.31
N ALA A 91 3.49 4.46 -7.29
CA ALA A 91 4.37 5.61 -7.19
C ALA A 91 3.55 6.90 -7.22
N SER A 92 3.80 7.77 -6.25
CA SER A 92 3.18 9.09 -6.22
C SER A 92 3.90 9.98 -7.22
N ARG A 93 3.16 10.61 -8.10
CA ARG A 93 3.76 11.56 -9.04
C ARG A 93 3.94 12.89 -8.33
N SER A 94 5.10 13.45 -8.50
CA SER A 94 5.43 14.68 -7.81
C SER A 94 5.77 15.83 -8.75
N ASP A 95 5.81 15.60 -10.02
CA ASP A 95 6.15 16.66 -10.97
C ASP A 95 4.95 17.35 -11.60
#